data_14469a6b6c366f3ad5f69909912ff621
#
_entry.id   14469a6b6c366f3ad5f69909912ff621
#
_cell.length_a   1.000
_cell.length_b   1.000
_cell.length_c   1.000
_cell.angle_alpha   90.00
_cell.angle_beta   90.00
_cell.angle_gamma   90.00
#
_symmetry.space_group_name_H-M   'P 1'
#
loop_
_entity.id
_entity.type
_entity.pdbx_description
1 polymer ?
#
loop_
_entity_poly.entity_id
_entity_poly.type
_entity_poly.pdbx_seq_one_letter_code
_entity_poly.pdbx_strand_id
1 'polypeptide(L)' 'MNKTKTLTKGEMQVMNVLWSLPDSQGTSHDIMNRMPEPKPATTTLLTFLKILTEKGFVEAVKVGKGKLFSARVSRRDYTS' A
#
# COMPACT_ATOMS: atom_id res chain seq x y z
N MET A 1 -13.42 -11.30 -13.75
CA MET A 1 -12.98 -11.21 -13.51
C MET A 1 -12.39 -10.91 -12.88
N ASN A 2 -12.01 -10.74 -12.62
CA ASN A 2 -11.24 -10.63 -12.19
C ASN A 2 -10.90 -10.65 -11.29
N LYS A 3 -11.23 -10.44 -10.96
CA LYS A 3 -10.82 -10.86 -10.08
C LYS A 3 -9.61 -11.45 -9.73
N THR A 4 -9.15 -11.69 -10.06
CA THR A 4 -7.83 -12.22 -10.22
C THR A 4 -6.77 -11.60 -9.36
N LYS A 5 -6.95 -10.37 -8.95
CA LYS A 5 -5.96 -9.65 -8.15
C LYS A 5 -6.42 -9.57 -6.71
N THR A 6 -6.50 -10.74 -6.10
CA THR A 6 -6.86 -10.85 -4.70
C THR A 6 -5.66 -10.49 -3.84
N LEU A 7 -5.90 -9.70 -2.82
CA LEU A 7 -4.84 -9.29 -1.91
C LEU A 7 -4.77 -10.23 -0.72
N THR A 8 -3.55 -10.53 -0.28
CA THR A 8 -3.36 -11.28 0.96
C THR A 8 -3.72 -10.37 2.14
N LYS A 9 -3.83 -10.98 3.32
CA LYS A 9 -4.16 -10.22 4.53
C LYS A 9 -3.16 -9.09 4.78
N GLY A 10 -1.86 -9.37 4.61
CA GLY A 10 -0.82 -8.35 4.80
C GLY A 10 -0.92 -7.24 3.79
N GLU A 11 -1.15 -7.59 2.54
CA GLU A 11 -1.31 -6.60 1.48
C GLU A 11 -2.54 -5.73 1.72
N MET A 12 -3.63 -6.34 2.17
CA MET A 12 -4.84 -5.60 2.46
C MET A 12 -4.62 -4.62 3.61
N GLN A 13 -3.86 -5.03 4.63
CA GLN A 13 -3.55 -4.12 5.73
C GLN A 13 -2.79 -2.89 5.23
N VAL A 14 -1.83 -3.10 4.33
CA VAL A 14 -1.07 -1.99 3.75
C VAL A 14 -2.01 -1.07 2.98
N MET A 15 -2.89 -1.62 2.16
CA MET A 15 -3.83 -0.81 1.39
C MET A 15 -4.78 -0.04 2.31
N ASN A 16 -5.27 -0.67 3.36
CA ASN A 16 -6.16 0.02 4.31
C ASN A 16 -5.47 1.22 4.93
N VAL A 17 -4.21 1.06 5.31
CA VAL A 17 -3.44 2.17 5.86
C VAL A 17 -3.26 3.27 4.82
N LEU A 18 -2.90 2.87 3.61
CA LEU A 18 -2.68 3.84 2.54
C LEU A 18 -3.95 4.63 2.22
N TRP A 19 -5.09 3.95 2.16
CA TRP A 19 -6.36 4.62 1.92
C TRP A 19 -6.72 5.60 3.04
N SER A 20 -6.23 5.35 4.26
CA SER A 20 -6.52 6.23 5.40
C SER A 20 -5.61 7.47 5.43
N LEU A 21 -4.55 7.48 4.65
CA LEU A 21 -3.65 8.62 4.60
C LEU A 21 -4.24 9.73 3.74
N PRO A 22 -3.86 11.00 4.01
CA PRO A 22 -4.30 12.11 3.14
C PRO A 22 -3.96 11.82 1.69
N ASP A 23 -4.91 12.03 0.81
CA ASP A 23 -4.79 11.80 -0.63
C ASP A 23 -4.40 10.37 -0.97
N SER A 24 -4.60 9.43 -0.03
CA SER A 24 -4.27 8.02 -0.20
C SER A 24 -2.82 7.84 -0.65
N GLN A 25 -1.92 8.58 -0.04
CA GLN A 25 -0.51 8.49 -0.39
C GLN A 25 0.36 8.78 0.83
N GLY A 26 1.58 8.27 0.79
CA GLY A 26 2.54 8.47 1.87
C GLY A 26 3.82 7.70 1.60
N THR A 27 4.83 7.99 2.40
CA THR A 27 6.09 7.25 2.34
C THR A 27 5.95 5.92 3.08
N SER A 28 6.94 5.05 2.92
CA SER A 28 6.94 3.80 3.67
C SER A 28 6.94 4.07 5.18
N HIS A 29 7.62 5.14 5.60
CA HIS A 29 7.64 5.53 7.00
C HIS A 29 6.24 5.92 7.49
N ASP A 30 5.52 6.70 6.69
CA ASP A 30 4.16 7.10 7.04
C ASP A 30 3.26 5.88 7.16
N ILE A 31 3.41 4.95 6.25
CA ILE A 31 2.59 3.74 6.26
C ILE A 31 2.93 2.90 7.50
N MET A 32 4.23 2.73 7.77
CA MET A 32 4.66 1.93 8.91
C MET A 32 4.11 2.49 10.23
N ASN A 33 4.10 3.81 10.37
CA ASN A 33 3.61 4.45 11.58
C ASN A 33 2.14 4.15 11.86
N ARG A 34 1.38 3.84 10.82
CA ARG A 34 -0.05 3.59 10.94
C ARG A 34 -0.42 2.12 10.85
N MET A 35 0.57 1.25 10.66
CA MET A 35 0.29 -0.18 10.60
C MET A 35 -0.16 -0.70 11.96
N PRO A 36 -1.10 -1.65 11.99
CA PRO A 36 -1.55 -2.22 13.26
C PRO A 36 -0.48 -3.09 13.90
N GLU A 37 -0.58 -3.24 15.20
CA GLU A 37 0.33 -4.13 15.92
C GLU A 37 -0.08 -5.58 15.71
N PRO A 38 0.87 -6.51 15.64
CA PRO A 38 2.31 -6.25 15.61
C PRO A 38 2.73 -5.70 14.24
N LYS A 39 3.58 -4.69 14.27
CA LYS A 39 4.03 -4.07 13.03
C LYS A 39 4.96 -5.00 12.27
N PRO A 40 4.87 -5.05 10.94
CA PRO A 40 5.79 -5.86 10.15
C PRO A 40 7.19 -5.24 10.16
N ALA A 41 8.18 -6.06 9.84
CA ALA A 41 9.53 -5.54 9.63
C ALA A 41 9.51 -4.61 8.42
N THR A 42 10.46 -3.67 8.39
CA THR A 42 10.55 -2.72 7.29
C THR A 42 10.70 -3.44 5.95
N THR A 43 11.53 -4.49 5.90
CA THR A 43 11.73 -5.24 4.67
C THR A 43 10.43 -5.92 4.22
N THR A 44 9.64 -6.41 5.17
CA THR A 44 8.37 -7.04 4.85
C THR A 44 7.40 -6.02 4.27
N LEU A 45 7.35 -4.83 4.88
CA LEU A 45 6.48 -3.77 4.37
C LEU A 45 6.88 -3.38 2.94
N LEU A 46 8.17 -3.21 2.72
CA LEU A 46 8.65 -2.84 1.38
C LEU A 46 8.32 -3.92 0.36
N THR A 47 8.39 -5.19 0.77
CA THR A 47 8.02 -6.29 -0.11
C THR A 47 6.54 -6.21 -0.49
N PHE A 48 5.67 -5.94 0.49
CA PHE A 48 4.25 -5.77 0.20
C PHE A 48 4.01 -4.60 -0.76
N LEU A 49 4.70 -3.48 -0.54
CA LEU A 49 4.56 -2.32 -1.42
C LEU A 49 5.03 -2.63 -2.83
N LYS A 50 6.10 -3.40 -2.97
CA LYS A 50 6.58 -3.80 -4.27
C LYS A 50 5.57 -4.67 -5.00
N ILE A 51 5.01 -5.64 -4.29
CA ILE A 51 4.01 -6.54 -4.86
C ILE A 51 2.77 -5.74 -5.29
N LEU A 52 2.31 -4.83 -4.44
CA LEU A 52 1.15 -4.01 -4.75
C LEU A 52 1.40 -3.12 -5.96
N THR A 53 2.64 -2.62 -6.08
CA THR A 53 3.01 -1.80 -7.23
C THR A 53 2.97 -2.65 -8.50
N GLU A 54 3.47 -3.87 -8.42
CA GLU A 54 3.46 -4.78 -9.57
C GLU A 54 2.05 -5.21 -9.96
N LYS A 55 1.17 -5.33 -8.98
CA LYS A 55 -0.22 -5.68 -9.24
C LYS A 55 -1.03 -4.50 -9.77
N GLY A 56 -0.48 -3.30 -9.72
CA GLY A 56 -1.19 -2.12 -10.20
C GLY A 56 -2.07 -1.43 -9.18
N PHE A 57 -2.01 -1.85 -7.91
CA PHE A 57 -2.80 -1.20 -6.85
C PHE A 57 -2.12 0.04 -6.30
N VAL A 58 -0.81 0.14 -6.44
CA VAL A 58 -0.02 1.22 -5.87
C VAL A 58 0.94 1.75 -6.93
N GLU A 59 1.18 3.04 -6.88
CA GLU A 59 2.19 3.67 -7.72
C GLU A 59 3.29 4.24 -6.82
N ALA A 60 4.54 3.96 -7.17
CA ALA A 60 5.67 4.48 -6.43
C ALA A 60 6.33 5.59 -7.24
N VAL A 61 6.42 6.78 -6.63
CA VAL A 61 7.03 7.93 -7.27
C VAL A 61 8.23 8.35 -6.44
N LYS A 62 9.36 8.50 -7.09
CA LYS A 62 10.57 8.96 -6.39
C LYS A 62 10.43 10.43 -6.04
N VAL A 63 10.62 10.74 -4.77
CA VAL A 63 10.54 12.11 -4.27
C VAL A 63 11.76 12.35 -3.40
N GLY A 64 12.65 13.22 -3.86
CA GLY A 64 13.88 13.48 -3.13
C GLY A 64 14.66 12.20 -2.91
N LYS A 65 14.95 11.88 -1.65
CA LYS A 65 15.75 10.71 -1.30
C LYS A 65 14.89 9.45 -1.07
N GLY A 66 13.58 9.59 -1.13
CA GLY A 66 12.69 8.48 -0.84
C GLY A 66 11.69 8.25 -1.94
N LYS A 67 10.67 7.50 -1.61
CA LYS A 67 9.58 7.22 -2.54
C LYS A 67 8.26 7.55 -1.88
N LEU A 68 7.34 8.08 -2.68
CA LEU A 68 5.97 8.31 -2.26
C LEU A 68 5.12 7.23 -2.90
N PHE A 69 4.37 6.50 -2.07
CA PHE A 69 3.48 5.45 -2.55
C PHE A 69 2.06 5.98 -2.56
N SER A 70 1.40 5.83 -3.69
CA SER A 70 0.03 6.32 -3.88
C SER A 70 -0.87 5.16 -4.26
N ALA A 71 -2.09 5.16 -3.71
CA ALA A 71 -3.07 4.16 -4.10
C ALA A 71 -3.60 4.49 -5.49
N ARG A 72 -3.53 3.54 -6.41
CA ARG A 72 -4.07 3.71 -7.76
C ARG A 72 -5.50 3.23 -7.84
N VAL A 73 -5.92 2.45 -6.85
CA VAL A 73 -7.27 1.90 -6.79
C VAL A 73 -7.87 2.40 -5.49
N SER A 74 -9.06 2.96 -5.56
CA SER A 74 -9.72 3.42 -4.35
C SER A 74 -10.31 2.20 -3.62
N ARG A 75 -10.59 2.38 -2.32
CA ARG A 75 -11.26 1.34 -1.55
C ARG A 75 -12.58 0.98 -2.22
N ARG A 76 -13.28 1.97 -2.69
CA ARG A 76 -14.56 1.79 -3.36
C ARG A 76 -14.41 0.93 -4.61
N ASP A 77 -13.39 1.23 -5.41
CA ASP A 77 -13.14 0.46 -6.63
C ASP A 77 -12.78 -0.98 -6.31
N TYR A 78 -12.01 -1.19 -5.25
CA TYR A 78 -11.59 -2.53 -4.88
C TYR A 78 -12.77 -3.38 -4.42
N THR A 79 -13.70 -2.77 -3.69
CA THR A 79 -14.82 -3.51 -3.10
C THR A 79 -16.02 -3.64 -4.02
N SER A 80 -16.05 -2.89 -5.10
CA SER A 80 -17.20 -2.92 -6.01
C SER A 80 -17.29 -4.18 -6.88
#